data_4e6ec84630e9df25dda22ec7eaa7ccf0
#
_entry.id   4e6ec84630e9df25dda22ec7eaa7ccf0
#
_cell.length_a   1.000
_cell.length_b   1.000
_cell.length_c   1.000
_cell.angle_alpha   90.00
_cell.angle_beta   90.00
_cell.angle_gamma   90.00
#
_symmetry.space_group_name_H-M   'P 1'
#
loop_
_entity.id
_entity.type
_entity.pdbx_description
1 polymer ?
#
loop_
_entity_poly.entity_id
_entity_poly.type
_entity_poly.pdbx_seq_one_letter_code
_entity_poly.pdbx_strand_id
1 'polypeptide(L)'
;MLIDTIYFDESHNAVQKNFIEAVEYYSIYASRCYFFTATPKHSLTPFKVGMNDADIFGQVICNVPAPKLVKQGYILPPKVVINKIDLPDDDRFAYEHDRDCVLDTIDAQDVDKILICARSTKQIINLVTHSTFVVDLISRGYSWLMITSKTGAVIDGKKVNREEFFNTLNTWGKDSSKRFVVLHHSILSEGINVNGLEAVLFLRSMDYIGISQTIGRVIRLGGATKTFGLVCIPVYSKVGISTARKVEAVVDTVFNKGEPAISIVNN
;
A
#
# COMPACT_ATOMS: atom_id res chain seq x y z
N MET A 1 -30.96 21.55 9.66
CA MET A 1 -31.12 20.11 9.43
C MET A 1 -30.26 19.39 10.46
N LEU A 2 -30.86 18.61 11.34
CA LEU A 2 -30.10 17.85 12.34
C LEU A 2 -29.69 16.52 11.67
N ILE A 3 -28.41 16.22 11.76
CA ILE A 3 -27.84 14.93 11.29
C ILE A 3 -27.83 14.00 12.48
N ASP A 4 -28.35 12.77 12.35
CA ASP A 4 -28.32 11.81 13.45
C ASP A 4 -26.90 11.27 13.65
N THR A 5 -26.28 10.78 12.60
CA THR A 5 -24.97 10.11 12.68
C THR A 5 -24.11 10.45 11.48
N ILE A 6 -22.82 10.74 11.72
CA ILE A 6 -21.78 10.89 10.70
C ILE A 6 -20.72 9.82 10.90
N TYR A 7 -20.29 9.21 9.80
CA TYR A 7 -19.18 8.29 9.73
C TYR A 7 -18.03 8.91 8.93
N PHE A 8 -16.88 9.06 9.57
CA PHE A 8 -15.66 9.52 8.95
C PHE A 8 -14.75 8.31 8.67
N ASP A 9 -14.63 7.93 7.41
CA ASP A 9 -13.72 6.87 6.99
C ASP A 9 -12.32 7.43 6.72
N GLU A 10 -11.27 6.58 6.85
CA GLU A 10 -9.86 6.97 6.76
C GLU A 10 -9.53 8.22 7.59
N SER A 11 -10.02 8.23 8.83
CA SER A 11 -10.01 9.42 9.72
C SER A 11 -8.61 9.91 10.11
N HIS A 12 -7.55 9.15 9.81
CA HIS A 12 -6.18 9.65 9.93
C HIS A 12 -5.91 10.87 9.03
N ASN A 13 -6.74 11.08 7.99
CA ASN A 13 -6.71 12.29 7.17
C ASN A 13 -7.42 13.48 7.81
N ALA A 14 -8.31 13.25 8.77
CA ALA A 14 -9.10 14.30 9.43
C ALA A 14 -8.23 15.29 10.25
N VAL A 15 -7.01 14.92 10.62
CA VAL A 15 -6.06 15.82 11.30
C VAL A 15 -5.40 16.85 10.38
N GLN A 16 -5.65 16.79 9.06
CA GLN A 16 -5.18 17.81 8.12
C GLN A 16 -6.06 19.07 8.21
N LYS A 17 -5.44 20.25 8.08
CA LYS A 17 -6.09 21.54 8.32
C LYS A 17 -7.48 21.68 7.67
N ASN A 18 -7.59 21.37 6.38
CA ASN A 18 -8.87 21.55 5.66
C ASN A 18 -9.94 20.51 6.06
N PHE A 19 -9.52 19.32 6.53
CA PHE A 19 -10.43 18.27 6.96
C PHE A 19 -10.88 18.48 8.41
N ILE A 20 -10.00 18.98 9.28
CA ILE A 20 -10.38 19.23 10.68
C ILE A 20 -11.46 20.29 10.78
N GLU A 21 -11.38 21.36 9.96
CA GLU A 21 -12.41 22.39 9.90
C GLU A 21 -13.79 21.80 9.51
N ALA A 22 -13.81 20.83 8.59
CA ALA A 22 -15.04 20.13 8.21
C ALA A 22 -15.54 19.21 9.33
N VAL A 23 -14.64 18.50 10.03
CA VAL A 23 -15.00 17.67 11.19
C VAL A 23 -15.65 18.53 12.27
N GLU A 24 -15.01 19.62 12.67
CA GLU A 24 -15.55 20.55 13.68
C GLU A 24 -16.90 21.12 13.26
N TYR A 25 -17.03 21.57 12.02
CA TYR A 25 -18.28 22.12 11.49
C TYR A 25 -19.43 21.10 11.52
N TYR A 26 -19.22 19.91 10.97
CA TYR A 26 -20.28 18.91 10.87
C TYR A 26 -20.60 18.25 12.20
N SER A 27 -19.65 18.12 13.11
CA SER A 27 -19.87 17.53 14.43
C SER A 27 -20.85 18.35 15.28
N ILE A 28 -20.95 19.66 15.07
CA ILE A 28 -21.92 20.52 15.78
C ILE A 28 -23.38 20.16 15.39
N TYR A 29 -23.60 19.69 14.16
CA TYR A 29 -24.92 19.37 13.63
C TYR A 29 -25.29 17.89 13.75
N ALA A 30 -24.40 17.04 14.23
CA ALA A 30 -24.60 15.62 14.39
C ALA A 30 -24.83 15.23 15.85
N SER A 31 -25.75 14.31 16.07
CA SER A 31 -25.94 13.70 17.38
C SER A 31 -24.81 12.74 17.74
N ARG A 32 -24.18 12.14 16.72
CA ARG A 32 -23.08 11.17 16.88
C ARG A 32 -22.10 11.26 15.71
N CYS A 33 -20.81 11.17 16.04
CA CYS A 33 -19.73 11.08 15.06
C CYS A 33 -18.88 9.85 15.36
N TYR A 34 -18.59 9.06 14.30
CA TYR A 34 -17.73 7.88 14.41
C TYR A 34 -16.57 8.01 13.44
N PHE A 35 -15.36 7.76 13.96
CA PHE A 35 -14.11 7.90 13.23
C PHE A 35 -13.47 6.52 13.04
N PHE A 36 -13.29 6.11 11.79
CA PHE A 36 -12.73 4.81 11.42
C PHE A 36 -11.34 4.98 10.80
N THR A 37 -10.38 4.25 11.30
CA THR A 37 -9.04 4.17 10.71
C THR A 37 -8.31 2.92 11.20
N ALA A 38 -7.49 2.32 10.34
CA ALA A 38 -6.55 1.28 10.72
C ALA A 38 -5.19 1.87 11.19
N THR A 39 -4.96 3.17 10.93
CA THR A 39 -3.66 3.82 11.10
C THR A 39 -3.83 5.20 11.75
N PRO A 40 -4.16 5.26 13.05
CA PRO A 40 -4.41 6.53 13.74
C PRO A 40 -3.18 7.45 13.68
N LYS A 41 -3.44 8.75 13.60
CA LYS A 41 -2.42 9.78 13.53
C LYS A 41 -2.48 10.67 14.77
N HIS A 42 -1.46 10.60 15.60
CA HIS A 42 -1.40 11.28 16.88
C HIS A 42 -0.55 12.55 16.80
N SER A 43 -0.89 13.54 17.62
CA SER A 43 -0.04 14.71 17.86
C SER A 43 0.75 14.54 19.16
N LEU A 44 2.01 14.95 19.13
CA LEU A 44 2.88 15.02 20.31
C LEU A 44 2.90 16.43 20.92
N THR A 45 2.20 17.39 20.31
CA THR A 45 2.20 18.78 20.76
C THR A 45 0.77 19.31 20.90
N PRO A 46 0.50 20.18 21.88
CA PRO A 46 -0.82 20.78 22.05
C PRO A 46 -1.20 21.77 20.93
N PHE A 47 -0.26 22.15 20.06
CA PHE A 47 -0.49 23.11 18.99
C PHE A 47 -0.99 22.48 17.69
N LYS A 48 -1.06 21.16 17.65
CA LYS A 48 -1.53 20.40 16.47
C LYS A 48 -2.57 19.40 16.90
N VAL A 49 -3.63 19.33 16.11
CA VAL A 49 -4.67 18.33 16.32
C VAL A 49 -4.15 16.95 15.89
N GLY A 50 -4.35 15.97 16.75
CA GLY A 50 -4.12 14.56 16.48
C GLY A 50 -5.34 13.74 16.88
N MET A 51 -5.47 12.51 16.39
CA MET A 51 -6.57 11.62 16.76
C MET A 51 -6.55 11.19 18.24
N ASN A 52 -5.50 11.51 18.97
CA ASN A 52 -5.40 11.40 20.42
C ASN A 52 -6.04 12.59 21.17
N ASP A 53 -6.61 13.57 20.47
CA ASP A 53 -7.42 14.63 21.04
C ASP A 53 -8.84 14.10 21.27
N ALA A 54 -9.16 13.79 22.52
CA ALA A 54 -10.43 13.18 22.89
C ALA A 54 -11.61 14.16 22.81
N ASP A 55 -11.37 15.47 22.86
CA ASP A 55 -12.43 16.48 22.74
C ASP A 55 -12.98 16.55 21.30
N ILE A 56 -12.16 16.21 20.31
CA ILE A 56 -12.55 16.19 18.89
C ILE A 56 -12.94 14.79 18.43
N PHE A 57 -12.09 13.79 18.72
CA PHE A 57 -12.24 12.43 18.18
C PHE A 57 -12.91 11.44 19.14
N GLY A 58 -13.14 11.86 20.39
CA GLY A 58 -13.67 10.97 21.41
C GLY A 58 -12.68 9.90 21.86
N GLN A 59 -13.20 8.89 22.54
CA GLN A 59 -12.41 7.75 23.00
C GLN A 59 -12.48 6.59 22.01
N VAL A 60 -11.44 5.75 21.99
CA VAL A 60 -11.43 4.52 21.21
C VAL A 60 -12.48 3.55 21.78
N ILE A 61 -13.54 3.31 21.03
CA ILE A 61 -14.67 2.45 21.43
C ILE A 61 -14.51 1.01 20.93
N CYS A 62 -13.70 0.80 19.90
CA CYS A 62 -13.44 -0.52 19.34
C CYS A 62 -12.04 -0.59 18.73
N ASN A 63 -11.30 -1.64 19.07
CA ASN A 63 -10.04 -1.99 18.43
C ASN A 63 -10.11 -3.47 18.00
N VAL A 64 -9.81 -3.73 16.71
CA VAL A 64 -9.80 -5.08 16.14
C VAL A 64 -8.36 -5.45 15.78
N PRO A 65 -7.62 -6.14 16.65
CA PRO A 65 -6.22 -6.48 16.42
C PRO A 65 -6.04 -7.43 15.22
N ALA A 66 -5.06 -7.13 14.35
CA ALA A 66 -4.75 -7.96 13.19
C ALA A 66 -4.47 -9.44 13.51
N PRO A 67 -3.74 -9.80 14.61
CA PRO A 67 -3.54 -11.20 14.98
C PRO A 67 -4.85 -11.96 15.24
N LYS A 68 -5.86 -11.29 15.79
CA LYS A 68 -7.19 -11.88 15.97
C LYS A 68 -7.85 -12.20 14.63
N LEU A 69 -7.73 -11.29 13.66
CA LEU A 69 -8.28 -11.49 12.32
C LEU A 69 -7.54 -12.61 11.56
N VAL A 70 -6.21 -12.69 11.70
CA VAL A 70 -5.40 -13.80 11.16
C VAL A 70 -5.85 -15.14 11.77
N LYS A 71 -5.97 -15.21 13.10
CA LYS A 71 -6.39 -16.43 13.79
C LYS A 71 -7.80 -16.88 13.40
N GLN A 72 -8.67 -15.92 13.10
CA GLN A 72 -10.05 -16.19 12.66
C GLN A 72 -10.18 -16.45 11.15
N GLY A 73 -9.07 -16.34 10.39
CA GLY A 73 -9.08 -16.58 8.94
C GLY A 73 -9.71 -15.46 8.10
N TYR A 74 -9.87 -14.26 8.64
CA TYR A 74 -10.38 -13.10 7.90
C TYR A 74 -9.32 -12.40 7.05
N ILE A 75 -8.07 -12.48 7.47
CA ILE A 75 -6.90 -11.99 6.73
C ILE A 75 -5.76 -13.01 6.83
N LEU A 76 -4.79 -12.91 5.93
CA LEU A 76 -3.60 -13.75 5.90
C LEU A 76 -2.44 -13.10 6.69
N PRO A 77 -1.51 -13.88 7.25
CA PRO A 77 -0.31 -13.32 7.84
C PRO A 77 0.61 -12.73 6.75
N PRO A 78 1.28 -11.60 7.00
CA PRO A 78 2.31 -11.09 6.10
C PRO A 78 3.60 -11.89 6.26
N LYS A 79 4.26 -12.18 5.12
CA LYS A 79 5.62 -12.77 5.07
C LYS A 79 6.56 -11.75 4.45
N VAL A 80 7.55 -11.29 5.22
CA VAL A 80 8.53 -10.31 4.76
C VAL A 80 9.76 -11.04 4.20
N VAL A 81 10.16 -10.65 2.99
CA VAL A 81 11.38 -11.09 2.33
C VAL A 81 12.25 -9.88 2.00
N ILE A 82 13.46 -9.86 2.51
CA ILE A 82 14.43 -8.80 2.27
C ILE A 82 15.51 -9.34 1.32
N ASN A 83 15.52 -8.80 0.09
CA ASN A 83 16.53 -9.15 -0.90
C ASN A 83 17.68 -8.15 -0.82
N LYS A 84 18.86 -8.61 -0.42
CA LYS A 84 20.07 -7.79 -0.48
C LYS A 84 20.64 -7.87 -1.89
N ILE A 85 20.82 -6.73 -2.50
CA ILE A 85 21.35 -6.59 -3.86
C ILE A 85 22.55 -5.65 -3.80
N ASP A 86 23.68 -6.08 -4.35
CA ASP A 86 24.86 -5.25 -4.50
C ASP A 86 24.67 -4.35 -5.72
N LEU A 87 24.63 -3.02 -5.49
CA LEU A 87 24.55 -2.04 -6.57
C LEU A 87 25.94 -1.55 -6.97
N PRO A 88 26.20 -1.38 -8.26
CA PRO A 88 27.32 -0.57 -8.71
C PRO A 88 27.07 0.89 -8.37
N ASP A 89 28.17 1.66 -8.19
CA ASP A 89 28.16 3.07 -7.79
C ASP A 89 27.54 4.04 -8.83
N ASP A 90 27.01 3.53 -9.95
CA ASP A 90 26.52 4.34 -11.05
C ASP A 90 24.98 4.36 -11.17
N ASP A 91 24.37 5.45 -10.72
CA ASP A 91 22.92 5.68 -10.77
C ASP A 91 22.34 5.81 -12.20
N ARG A 92 23.17 5.90 -13.25
CA ARG A 92 22.70 6.12 -14.64
C ARG A 92 21.84 4.98 -15.15
N PHE A 93 22.06 3.77 -14.66
CA PHE A 93 21.35 2.55 -15.05
C PHE A 93 20.47 1.99 -13.93
N ALA A 94 20.04 2.83 -12.98
CA ALA A 94 19.22 2.40 -11.85
C ALA A 94 17.94 1.64 -12.26
N TYR A 95 17.40 1.89 -13.45
CA TYR A 95 16.24 1.16 -13.98
C TYR A 95 16.56 -0.30 -14.35
N GLU A 96 17.81 -0.62 -14.69
CA GLU A 96 18.22 -2.01 -14.93
C GLU A 96 18.29 -2.80 -13.63
N HIS A 97 18.78 -2.15 -12.57
CA HIS A 97 18.78 -2.76 -11.23
C HIS A 97 17.37 -2.93 -10.67
N ASP A 98 16.48 -1.95 -10.89
CA ASP A 98 15.06 -2.09 -10.54
C ASP A 98 14.44 -3.28 -11.29
N ARG A 99 14.76 -3.45 -12.59
CA ARG A 99 14.33 -4.59 -13.41
C ARG A 99 14.81 -5.90 -12.80
N ASP A 100 16.12 -6.06 -12.61
CA ASP A 100 16.72 -7.30 -12.11
C ASP A 100 16.15 -7.66 -10.74
N CYS A 101 16.01 -6.68 -9.85
CA CYS A 101 15.41 -6.87 -8.54
C CYS A 101 13.97 -7.40 -8.61
N VAL A 102 13.14 -6.83 -9.50
CA VAL A 102 11.75 -7.29 -9.65
C VAL A 102 11.71 -8.70 -10.22
N LEU A 103 12.49 -8.97 -11.27
CA LEU A 103 12.51 -10.27 -11.93
C LEU A 103 13.07 -11.36 -11.02
N ASP A 104 14.16 -11.11 -10.31
CA ASP A 104 14.73 -12.04 -9.34
C ASP A 104 13.73 -12.35 -8.22
N THR A 105 12.95 -11.35 -7.78
CA THR A 105 11.90 -11.55 -6.78
C THR A 105 10.77 -12.42 -7.34
N ILE A 106 10.35 -12.19 -8.57
CA ILE A 106 9.33 -13.00 -9.25
C ILE A 106 9.79 -14.45 -9.37
N ASP A 107 11.00 -14.64 -9.87
CA ASP A 107 11.56 -15.97 -10.11
C ASP A 107 11.81 -16.76 -8.81
N ALA A 108 12.19 -16.06 -7.72
CA ALA A 108 12.47 -16.68 -6.42
C ALA A 108 11.21 -17.01 -5.60
N GLN A 109 10.10 -16.28 -5.78
CA GLN A 109 8.93 -16.40 -4.90
C GLN A 109 7.73 -17.08 -5.58
N ASP A 110 7.78 -17.33 -6.88
CA ASP A 110 6.71 -17.98 -7.69
C ASP A 110 5.33 -17.37 -7.39
N VAL A 111 5.20 -16.06 -7.59
CA VAL A 111 3.98 -15.30 -7.32
C VAL A 111 3.38 -14.77 -8.61
N ASP A 112 2.07 -14.88 -8.76
CA ASP A 112 1.36 -14.56 -10.01
C ASP A 112 0.84 -13.12 -10.07
N LYS A 113 0.56 -12.48 -8.94
CA LYS A 113 -0.14 -11.19 -8.88
C LYS A 113 0.58 -10.21 -7.96
N ILE A 114 1.33 -9.28 -8.56
CA ILE A 114 2.31 -8.46 -7.86
C ILE A 114 1.96 -6.97 -7.97
N LEU A 115 1.99 -6.28 -6.84
CA LEU A 115 1.90 -4.83 -6.76
C LEU A 115 3.31 -4.24 -6.56
N ILE A 116 3.75 -3.37 -7.45
CA ILE A 116 5.03 -2.66 -7.36
C ILE A 116 4.79 -1.21 -6.98
N CYS A 117 5.31 -0.82 -5.82
CA CYS A 117 5.25 0.54 -5.31
C CYS A 117 6.52 1.30 -5.71
N ALA A 118 6.45 2.09 -6.77
CA ALA A 118 7.57 2.87 -7.27
C ALA A 118 7.77 4.19 -6.53
N ARG A 119 9.00 4.70 -6.53
CA ARG A 119 9.41 5.98 -5.91
C ARG A 119 8.83 7.19 -6.64
N SER A 120 8.66 7.08 -7.96
CA SER A 120 8.19 8.18 -8.80
C SER A 120 7.63 7.66 -10.12
N THR A 121 6.83 8.49 -10.79
CA THR A 121 6.40 8.23 -12.17
C THR A 121 7.59 8.05 -13.12
N LYS A 122 8.69 8.82 -12.92
CA LYS A 122 9.91 8.69 -13.72
C LYS A 122 10.53 7.30 -13.59
N GLN A 123 10.58 6.73 -12.38
CA GLN A 123 11.08 5.36 -12.18
C GLN A 123 10.26 4.33 -12.95
N ILE A 124 8.92 4.42 -12.90
CA ILE A 124 8.05 3.53 -13.67
C ILE A 124 8.31 3.66 -15.17
N ILE A 125 8.34 4.88 -15.69
CA ILE A 125 8.59 5.15 -17.10
C ILE A 125 9.94 4.57 -17.52
N ASN A 126 11.01 4.87 -16.77
CA ASN A 126 12.34 4.35 -17.07
C ASN A 126 12.37 2.82 -17.09
N LEU A 127 11.77 2.18 -16.09
CA LEU A 127 11.70 0.72 -16.02
C LEU A 127 10.97 0.11 -17.22
N VAL A 128 9.86 0.70 -17.65
CA VAL A 128 9.02 0.19 -18.73
C VAL A 128 9.59 0.51 -20.11
N THR A 129 10.28 1.67 -20.30
CA THR A 129 10.68 2.16 -21.63
C THR A 129 12.18 2.06 -21.93
N HIS A 130 13.03 2.04 -20.90
CA HIS A 130 14.48 2.05 -21.08
C HIS A 130 15.18 0.74 -20.68
N SER A 131 14.43 -0.22 -20.12
CA SER A 131 14.93 -1.57 -19.83
C SER A 131 14.19 -2.63 -20.64
N THR A 132 14.64 -3.88 -20.58
CA THR A 132 13.96 -5.04 -21.15
C THR A 132 12.80 -5.57 -20.29
N PHE A 133 12.45 -4.87 -19.19
CA PHE A 133 11.51 -5.32 -18.17
C PHE A 133 10.19 -5.86 -18.75
N VAL A 134 9.57 -5.12 -19.66
CA VAL A 134 8.29 -5.55 -20.28
C VAL A 134 8.46 -6.81 -21.10
N VAL A 135 9.54 -6.91 -21.89
CA VAL A 135 9.86 -8.10 -22.70
C VAL A 135 10.08 -9.31 -21.80
N ASP A 136 10.83 -9.11 -20.71
CA ASP A 136 11.15 -10.15 -19.73
C ASP A 136 9.90 -10.61 -18.95
N LEU A 137 8.98 -9.72 -18.64
CA LEU A 137 7.67 -10.06 -18.04
C LEU A 137 6.81 -10.90 -18.99
N ILE A 138 6.69 -10.45 -20.25
CA ILE A 138 5.91 -11.17 -21.28
C ILE A 138 6.48 -12.57 -21.50
N SER A 139 7.80 -12.72 -21.57
CA SER A 139 8.45 -14.02 -21.73
C SER A 139 8.17 -14.99 -20.59
N ARG A 140 7.88 -14.47 -19.38
CA ARG A 140 7.46 -15.23 -18.20
C ARG A 140 5.94 -15.43 -18.10
N GLY A 141 5.18 -15.00 -19.11
CA GLY A 141 3.73 -15.11 -19.16
C GLY A 141 2.96 -14.07 -18.32
N TYR A 142 3.61 -12.96 -17.92
CA TYR A 142 2.93 -11.88 -17.20
C TYR A 142 2.38 -10.82 -18.15
N SER A 143 1.19 -10.36 -17.84
CA SER A 143 0.68 -9.06 -18.30
C SER A 143 1.12 -7.95 -17.35
N TRP A 144 1.06 -6.71 -17.79
CA TRP A 144 1.44 -5.59 -16.94
C TRP A 144 0.46 -4.43 -17.05
N LEU A 145 0.28 -3.76 -15.91
CA LEU A 145 -0.54 -2.58 -15.78
C LEU A 145 0.27 -1.47 -15.12
N MET A 146 0.08 -0.24 -15.54
CA MET A 146 0.62 0.91 -14.79
C MET A 146 -0.42 2.02 -14.69
N ILE A 147 -0.39 2.72 -13.58
CA ILE A 147 -1.20 3.92 -13.38
C ILE A 147 -0.43 4.99 -12.63
N THR A 148 -0.37 6.19 -13.20
CA THR A 148 0.23 7.36 -12.59
C THR A 148 -0.60 8.62 -12.87
N SER A 149 -0.46 9.65 -12.03
CA SER A 149 -1.14 10.93 -12.23
C SER A 149 -0.71 11.65 -13.53
N LYS A 150 0.50 11.37 -14.03
CA LYS A 150 1.07 12.04 -15.22
C LYS A 150 0.77 11.31 -16.52
N THR A 151 0.87 9.98 -16.52
CA THR A 151 0.69 9.17 -17.73
C THR A 151 -0.73 8.64 -17.91
N GLY A 152 -1.53 8.68 -16.84
CA GLY A 152 -2.81 7.99 -16.78
C GLY A 152 -2.63 6.49 -16.61
N ALA A 153 -3.58 5.72 -17.10
CA ALA A 153 -3.63 4.27 -17.00
C ALA A 153 -3.21 3.59 -18.30
N VAL A 154 -2.43 2.52 -18.19
CA VAL A 154 -1.94 1.71 -19.32
C VAL A 154 -2.08 0.24 -18.97
N ILE A 155 -2.52 -0.59 -19.90
CA ILE A 155 -2.62 -2.04 -19.82
C ILE A 155 -1.91 -2.65 -21.03
N ASP A 156 -0.89 -3.46 -20.81
CA ASP A 156 -0.10 -4.14 -21.85
C ASP A 156 0.29 -3.19 -23.01
N GLY A 157 0.75 -1.97 -22.66
CA GLY A 157 1.18 -0.94 -23.60
C GLY A 157 0.07 -0.07 -24.19
N LYS A 158 -1.21 -0.38 -23.95
CA LYS A 158 -2.34 0.40 -24.45
C LYS A 158 -2.84 1.38 -23.41
N LYS A 159 -2.99 2.65 -23.80
CA LYS A 159 -3.59 3.66 -22.93
C LYS A 159 -5.10 3.41 -22.81
N VAL A 160 -5.59 3.38 -21.57
CA VAL A 160 -6.99 3.13 -21.23
C VAL A 160 -7.52 4.24 -20.32
N ASN A 161 -8.83 4.31 -20.15
CA ASN A 161 -9.40 5.17 -19.12
C ASN A 161 -9.30 4.52 -17.73
N ARG A 162 -9.57 5.32 -16.68
CA ARG A 162 -9.43 4.86 -15.28
C ARG A 162 -10.42 3.75 -14.93
N GLU A 163 -11.62 3.82 -15.43
CA GLU A 163 -12.68 2.82 -15.18
C GLU A 163 -12.30 1.46 -15.78
N GLU A 164 -11.88 1.44 -17.06
CA GLU A 164 -11.40 0.25 -17.74
C GLU A 164 -10.21 -0.38 -17.02
N PHE A 165 -9.26 0.44 -16.55
CA PHE A 165 -8.12 -0.03 -15.77
C PHE A 165 -8.55 -0.79 -14.52
N PHE A 166 -9.45 -0.22 -13.71
CA PHE A 166 -9.89 -0.87 -12.47
C PHE A 166 -10.78 -2.07 -12.72
N ASN A 167 -11.62 -2.05 -13.74
CA ASN A 167 -12.42 -3.20 -14.14
C ASN A 167 -11.52 -4.36 -14.57
N THR A 168 -10.50 -4.10 -15.39
CA THR A 168 -9.51 -5.10 -15.80
C THR A 168 -8.74 -5.65 -14.61
N LEU A 169 -8.24 -4.78 -13.74
CA LEU A 169 -7.49 -5.16 -12.55
C LEU A 169 -8.32 -6.06 -11.62
N ASN A 170 -9.59 -5.74 -11.41
CA ASN A 170 -10.50 -6.55 -10.61
C ASN A 170 -10.83 -7.89 -11.26
N THR A 171 -11.01 -7.92 -12.58
CA THR A 171 -11.26 -9.16 -13.33
C THR A 171 -10.05 -10.08 -13.28
N TRP A 172 -8.86 -9.55 -13.58
CA TRP A 172 -7.60 -10.32 -13.51
C TRP A 172 -7.27 -10.77 -12.09
N GLY A 173 -7.61 -9.95 -11.09
CA GLY A 173 -7.42 -10.32 -9.69
C GLY A 173 -8.22 -11.55 -9.27
N LYS A 174 -9.39 -11.75 -9.84
CA LYS A 174 -10.27 -12.92 -9.57
C LYS A 174 -9.91 -14.15 -10.40
N ASP A 175 -9.22 -13.97 -11.52
CA ASP A 175 -8.84 -15.06 -12.42
C ASP A 175 -7.57 -15.74 -11.88
N SER A 176 -7.69 -16.99 -11.45
CA SER A 176 -6.57 -17.77 -10.89
C SER A 176 -5.50 -18.14 -11.91
N SER A 177 -5.82 -18.08 -13.21
CA SER A 177 -4.87 -18.40 -14.29
C SER A 177 -4.08 -17.17 -14.75
N LYS A 178 -4.48 -15.96 -14.32
CA LYS A 178 -3.88 -14.71 -14.79
C LYS A 178 -2.69 -14.31 -13.95
N ARG A 179 -1.56 -14.12 -14.61
CA ARG A 179 -0.31 -13.58 -14.03
C ARG A 179 -0.17 -12.11 -14.44
N PHE A 180 0.04 -11.23 -13.48
CA PHE A 180 0.21 -9.81 -13.79
C PHE A 180 1.01 -9.03 -12.76
N VAL A 181 1.62 -7.95 -13.23
CA VAL A 181 2.32 -6.95 -12.42
C VAL A 181 1.61 -5.61 -12.54
N VAL A 182 1.36 -4.96 -11.42
CA VAL A 182 0.81 -3.59 -11.38
C VAL A 182 1.85 -2.63 -10.84
N LEU A 183 2.22 -1.64 -11.65
CA LEU A 183 3.14 -0.57 -11.24
C LEU A 183 2.35 0.69 -10.89
N HIS A 184 2.62 1.26 -9.73
CA HIS A 184 2.00 2.50 -9.34
C HIS A 184 2.94 3.42 -8.53
N HIS A 185 2.59 4.72 -8.56
CA HIS A 185 3.12 5.72 -7.66
C HIS A 185 1.94 6.51 -7.10
N SER A 186 1.68 6.38 -5.80
CA SER A 186 0.64 7.04 -4.99
C SER A 186 -0.84 6.70 -5.29
N ILE A 187 -1.25 6.50 -6.55
CA ILE A 187 -2.68 6.37 -6.92
C ILE A 187 -3.39 5.16 -6.28
N LEU A 188 -2.67 4.06 -6.09
CA LEU A 188 -3.22 2.85 -5.45
C LEU A 188 -2.99 2.83 -3.92
N SER A 189 -2.56 3.94 -3.32
CA SER A 189 -2.24 3.99 -1.89
C SER A 189 -3.49 3.97 -1.01
N GLU A 190 -4.61 4.55 -1.47
CA GLU A 190 -5.84 4.71 -0.68
C GLU A 190 -7.08 4.26 -1.45
N GLY A 191 -8.05 3.69 -0.74
CA GLY A 191 -9.41 3.49 -1.21
C GLY A 191 -9.65 2.43 -2.31
N ILE A 192 -8.62 1.77 -2.85
CA ILE A 192 -8.77 0.84 -3.96
C ILE A 192 -8.62 -0.60 -3.49
N ASN A 193 -9.66 -1.37 -3.70
CA ASN A 193 -9.64 -2.80 -3.44
C ASN A 193 -9.11 -3.53 -4.68
N VAL A 194 -7.91 -4.11 -4.58
CA VAL A 194 -7.37 -5.02 -5.59
C VAL A 194 -7.50 -6.44 -5.04
N ASN A 195 -8.42 -7.21 -5.61
CA ASN A 195 -8.60 -8.59 -5.22
C ASN A 195 -7.44 -9.45 -5.74
N GLY A 196 -7.08 -10.48 -4.99
CA GLY A 196 -6.16 -11.53 -5.42
C GLY A 196 -4.69 -11.15 -5.49
N LEU A 197 -4.27 -9.95 -5.08
CA LEU A 197 -2.84 -9.63 -4.97
C LEU A 197 -2.14 -10.59 -4.01
N GLU A 198 -1.01 -11.12 -4.42
CA GLU A 198 -0.22 -12.11 -3.67
C GLU A 198 1.02 -11.50 -3.03
N ALA A 199 1.63 -10.56 -3.74
CA ALA A 199 2.83 -9.90 -3.30
C ALA A 199 2.78 -8.38 -3.48
N VAL A 200 3.49 -7.67 -2.60
CA VAL A 200 3.87 -6.27 -2.78
C VAL A 200 5.38 -6.15 -2.79
N LEU A 201 5.91 -5.36 -3.70
CA LEU A 201 7.32 -5.03 -3.82
C LEU A 201 7.54 -3.54 -3.66
N PHE A 202 8.33 -3.16 -2.65
CA PHE A 202 8.61 -1.77 -2.32
C PHE A 202 9.90 -1.30 -2.98
N LEU A 203 9.81 -0.58 -4.10
CA LEU A 203 10.94 0.12 -4.74
C LEU A 203 11.14 1.54 -4.17
N ARG A 204 10.46 1.89 -3.08
CA ARG A 204 10.54 3.20 -2.45
C ARG A 204 10.47 3.12 -0.93
N SER A 205 10.97 4.15 -0.26
CA SER A 205 10.63 4.37 1.14
C SER A 205 9.22 4.93 1.28
N MET A 206 8.50 4.47 2.29
CA MET A 206 7.17 4.94 2.66
C MET A 206 7.12 5.22 4.16
N ASP A 207 6.11 5.96 4.60
CA ASP A 207 5.79 6.10 6.01
C ASP A 207 5.06 4.86 6.55
N TYR A 208 4.87 4.80 7.86
CA TYR A 208 4.22 3.66 8.52
C TYR A 208 2.78 3.44 8.05
N ILE A 209 2.04 4.51 7.77
CA ILE A 209 0.66 4.43 7.27
C ILE A 209 0.65 3.78 5.88
N GLY A 210 1.44 4.31 4.96
CA GLY A 210 1.53 3.81 3.59
C GLY A 210 1.99 2.35 3.55
N ILE A 211 2.94 1.95 4.39
CA ILE A 211 3.39 0.56 4.51
C ILE A 211 2.25 -0.33 5.02
N SER A 212 1.59 0.04 6.14
CA SER A 212 0.51 -0.73 6.73
C SER A 212 -0.66 -0.92 5.76
N GLN A 213 -1.09 0.15 5.11
CA GLN A 213 -2.16 0.10 4.11
C GLN A 213 -1.79 -0.75 2.89
N THR A 214 -0.54 -0.68 2.44
CA THR A 214 -0.08 -1.45 1.28
C THR A 214 0.03 -2.94 1.62
N ILE A 215 0.55 -3.30 2.80
CA ILE A 215 0.54 -4.68 3.31
C ILE A 215 -0.90 -5.18 3.41
N GLY A 216 -1.81 -4.37 3.93
CA GLY A 216 -3.24 -4.67 4.04
C GLY A 216 -3.89 -5.11 2.72
N ARG A 217 -3.31 -4.78 1.57
CA ARG A 217 -3.82 -5.20 0.25
C ARG A 217 -3.45 -6.63 -0.11
N VAL A 218 -2.25 -7.07 0.25
CA VAL A 218 -1.75 -8.41 -0.10
C VAL A 218 -2.10 -9.48 0.91
N ILE A 219 -2.51 -9.11 2.12
CA ILE A 219 -2.97 -10.07 3.14
C ILE A 219 -4.45 -10.40 3.04
N ARG A 220 -5.19 -9.80 2.13
CA ARG A 220 -6.60 -10.15 1.89
C ARG A 220 -6.72 -11.56 1.35
N LEU A 221 -7.79 -12.23 1.73
CA LEU A 221 -8.11 -13.53 1.19
C LEU A 221 -8.27 -13.42 -0.33
N GLY A 222 -7.64 -14.33 -1.05
CA GLY A 222 -7.71 -14.37 -2.51
C GLY A 222 -7.11 -15.66 -3.04
N GLY A 223 -7.91 -16.45 -3.79
CA GLY A 223 -7.50 -17.75 -4.29
C GLY A 223 -7.45 -18.87 -3.23
N ALA A 224 -7.68 -20.10 -3.66
CA ALA A 224 -7.76 -21.26 -2.76
C ALA A 224 -6.40 -21.70 -2.19
N THR A 225 -5.31 -21.29 -2.81
CA THR A 225 -3.94 -21.72 -2.49
C THR A 225 -3.14 -20.71 -1.67
N LYS A 226 -3.62 -19.47 -1.57
CA LYS A 226 -2.90 -18.39 -0.90
C LYS A 226 -2.95 -18.56 0.62
N THR A 227 -1.79 -18.69 1.26
CA THR A 227 -1.66 -18.89 2.71
C THR A 227 -1.03 -17.70 3.44
N PHE A 228 -0.43 -16.76 2.72
CA PHE A 228 0.20 -15.54 3.27
C PHE A 228 0.18 -14.41 2.24
N GLY A 229 0.37 -13.17 2.70
CA GLY A 229 0.66 -12.03 1.84
C GLY A 229 2.16 -11.76 1.81
N LEU A 230 2.79 -11.84 0.64
CA LEU A 230 4.22 -11.64 0.48
C LEU A 230 4.57 -10.15 0.44
N VAL A 231 5.56 -9.75 1.22
CA VAL A 231 6.09 -8.37 1.26
C VAL A 231 7.57 -8.41 0.92
N CYS A 232 7.94 -7.95 -0.27
CA CYS A 232 9.30 -7.97 -0.77
C CYS A 232 9.93 -6.58 -0.73
N ILE A 233 11.17 -6.51 -0.22
CA ILE A 233 11.91 -5.27 -0.08
C ILE A 233 13.32 -5.50 -0.62
N PRO A 234 13.65 -4.92 -1.76
CA PRO A 234 15.03 -4.92 -2.24
C PRO A 234 15.85 -3.93 -1.41
N VAL A 235 16.94 -4.40 -0.87
CA VAL A 235 17.87 -3.57 -0.10
C VAL A 235 19.17 -3.42 -0.88
N TYR A 236 19.28 -2.33 -1.60
CA TYR A 236 20.46 -1.97 -2.39
C TYR A 236 21.04 -0.60 -2.04
N SER A 237 20.50 0.04 -1.00
CA SER A 237 20.99 1.33 -0.55
C SER A 237 20.64 1.57 0.92
N LYS A 238 21.17 2.64 1.52
CA LYS A 238 20.77 3.08 2.87
C LYS A 238 19.26 3.31 2.97
N VAL A 239 18.62 3.75 1.88
CA VAL A 239 17.16 3.95 1.80
C VAL A 239 16.42 2.62 1.88
N GLY A 240 16.90 1.58 1.19
CA GLY A 240 16.32 0.24 1.25
C GLY A 240 16.41 -0.36 2.65
N ILE A 241 17.53 -0.21 3.34
CA ILE A 241 17.69 -0.64 4.75
C ILE A 241 16.67 0.08 5.66
N SER A 242 16.49 1.38 5.48
CA SER A 242 15.50 2.15 6.24
C SER A 242 14.07 1.67 5.98
N THR A 243 13.74 1.35 4.73
CA THR A 243 12.41 0.81 4.36
C THR A 243 12.20 -0.58 4.96
N ALA A 244 13.19 -1.46 4.88
CA ALA A 244 13.13 -2.79 5.46
C ALA A 244 12.84 -2.74 6.97
N ARG A 245 13.58 -1.91 7.73
CA ARG A 245 13.36 -1.71 9.17
C ARG A 245 11.95 -1.21 9.48
N LYS A 246 11.43 -0.28 8.67
CA LYS A 246 10.06 0.23 8.85
C LYS A 246 9.01 -0.86 8.59
N VAL A 247 9.19 -1.66 7.55
CA VAL A 247 8.28 -2.77 7.24
C VAL A 247 8.30 -3.82 8.34
N GLU A 248 9.48 -4.23 8.81
CA GLU A 248 9.63 -5.14 9.94
C GLU A 248 8.96 -4.59 11.20
N ALA A 249 9.15 -3.30 11.50
CA ALA A 249 8.50 -2.65 12.64
C ALA A 249 6.97 -2.62 12.51
N VAL A 250 6.43 -2.34 11.32
CA VAL A 250 4.99 -2.38 11.07
C VAL A 250 4.44 -3.81 11.24
N VAL A 251 5.13 -4.81 10.68
CA VAL A 251 4.70 -6.20 10.81
C VAL A 251 4.74 -6.65 12.26
N ASP A 252 5.79 -6.34 13.00
CA ASP A 252 5.89 -6.68 14.42
C ASP A 252 4.81 -5.97 15.25
N THR A 253 4.62 -4.67 15.06
CA THR A 253 3.66 -3.88 15.84
C THR A 253 2.22 -4.28 15.52
N VAL A 254 1.85 -4.32 14.24
CA VAL A 254 0.46 -4.49 13.82
C VAL A 254 0.05 -5.95 13.79
N PHE A 255 0.88 -6.81 13.15
CA PHE A 255 0.47 -8.18 12.85
C PHE A 255 0.92 -9.20 13.90
N ASN A 256 1.96 -8.90 14.68
CA ASN A 256 2.40 -9.78 15.76
C ASN A 256 1.85 -9.34 17.12
N LYS A 257 1.96 -8.05 17.46
CA LYS A 257 1.50 -7.52 18.76
C LYS A 257 0.04 -7.07 18.74
N GLY A 258 -0.51 -6.74 17.58
CA GLY A 258 -1.90 -6.28 17.44
C GLY A 258 -2.13 -4.84 17.87
N GLU A 259 -1.07 -4.05 17.92
CA GLU A 259 -1.13 -2.62 18.18
C GLU A 259 -1.40 -1.84 16.87
N PRO A 260 -2.09 -0.71 16.92
CA PRO A 260 -2.30 0.11 15.73
C PRO A 260 -0.98 0.70 15.22
N ALA A 261 -0.86 0.85 13.90
CA ALA A 261 0.26 1.57 13.28
C ALA A 261 0.06 3.08 13.50
N ILE A 262 0.50 3.58 14.64
CA ILE A 262 0.40 5.00 14.99
C ILE A 262 1.47 5.79 14.23
N SER A 263 1.08 6.85 13.55
CA SER A 263 1.98 7.86 13.01
C SER A 263 1.84 9.19 13.75
N ILE A 264 2.81 10.05 13.58
CA ILE A 264 2.83 11.36 14.22
C ILE A 264 2.52 12.44 13.17
N VAL A 265 1.75 13.44 13.56
CA VAL A 265 1.48 14.63 12.75
C VAL A 265 2.81 15.35 12.52
N ASN A 266 3.27 15.35 11.27
CA ASN A 266 4.51 16.04 10.91
C ASN A 266 4.33 17.56 10.88
N ASN A 267 5.43 18.26 11.08
CA ASN A 267 5.51 19.72 11.03
C ASN A 267 5.34 20.26 9.61
#